data_2fc275486a82c43483aaca1ea3e452ce
#
_entry.id   2fc275486a82c43483aaca1ea3e452ce
#
_cell.length_a   1.000
_cell.length_b   1.000
_cell.length_c   1.000
_cell.angle_alpha   90.00
_cell.angle_beta   90.00
_cell.angle_gamma   90.00
#
_symmetry.space_group_name_H-M   'P 1'
#
loop_
_entity.id
_entity.type
_entity.pdbx_description
1 polymer ?
#
loop_
_entity_poly.entity_id
_entity_poly.type
_entity_poly.pdbx_seq_one_letter_code
_entity_poly.pdbx_strand_id
1 'polypeptide(L)'
;MLFPSQILSSGYKGFGIANLSFDWNVLGNSGPLYTPWWASLNFYSGLILMMYVVMPLLYFTNFWNAKSFPSVLSSALYNTSYQTFDVNAVLHPDNTLNESAWATYKPMLLTPFFAISYGISFAMLTSTITHVLLWHGKEIKKALWDPLYSDIHNQL
;
A
#
# COMPACT_ATOMS: atom_id res chain seq x y z
N MET A 1 -10.87 23.43 -2.08
CA MET A 1 -11.83 22.32 -2.20
C MET A 1 -11.93 21.91 -3.66
N LEU A 2 -11.80 20.62 -3.96
CA LEU A 2 -12.00 20.11 -5.32
C LEU A 2 -13.51 20.00 -5.59
N PHE A 3 -13.95 20.37 -6.81
CA PHE A 3 -15.33 20.15 -7.19
C PHE A 3 -15.64 18.64 -7.25
N PRO A 4 -16.88 18.20 -6.94
CA PRO A 4 -17.25 16.78 -6.98
C PRO A 4 -16.91 16.08 -8.30
N SER A 5 -17.07 16.78 -9.41
CA SER A 5 -16.70 16.28 -10.75
C SER A 5 -15.20 16.05 -10.91
N GLN A 6 -14.35 16.89 -10.32
CA GLN A 6 -12.90 16.73 -10.36
C GLN A 6 -12.43 15.57 -9.48
N ILE A 7 -13.13 15.32 -8.37
CA ILE A 7 -12.83 14.19 -7.48
C ILE A 7 -13.11 12.86 -8.18
N LEU A 8 -14.17 12.79 -8.97
CA LEU A 8 -14.56 11.57 -9.66
C LEU A 8 -13.73 11.33 -10.93
N SER A 9 -13.52 12.36 -11.76
CA SER A 9 -12.93 12.21 -13.08
C SER A 9 -11.42 12.43 -13.15
N SER A 10 -10.81 13.17 -12.21
CA SER A 10 -9.38 13.44 -12.27
C SER A 10 -8.54 12.21 -11.94
N GLY A 11 -7.70 11.78 -12.87
CA GLY A 11 -6.71 10.71 -12.63
C GLY A 11 -5.51 11.15 -11.78
N TYR A 12 -5.33 12.46 -11.58
CA TYR A 12 -4.19 13.00 -10.82
C TYR A 12 -4.51 13.30 -9.35
N LYS A 13 -5.69 13.86 -9.07
CA LYS A 13 -6.10 14.26 -7.71
C LYS A 13 -7.39 13.61 -7.23
N GLY A 14 -8.07 12.85 -8.07
CA GLY A 14 -9.32 12.16 -7.78
C GLY A 14 -9.23 10.64 -8.02
N PHE A 15 -10.38 9.99 -8.13
CA PHE A 15 -10.49 8.54 -8.29
C PHE A 15 -10.23 8.04 -9.71
N GLY A 16 -10.18 8.95 -10.71
CA GLY A 16 -9.94 8.58 -12.10
C GLY A 16 -11.00 7.67 -12.71
N ILE A 17 -12.27 7.83 -12.31
CA ILE A 17 -13.37 7.03 -12.86
C ILE A 17 -13.52 7.32 -14.36
N ALA A 18 -13.56 6.26 -15.17
CA ALA A 18 -13.64 6.30 -16.63
C ALA A 18 -12.38 6.87 -17.33
N ASN A 19 -11.23 6.93 -16.69
CA ASN A 19 -9.98 7.15 -17.39
C ASN A 19 -9.60 5.88 -18.15
N LEU A 20 -9.75 5.92 -19.47
CA LEU A 20 -9.33 4.85 -20.37
C LEU A 20 -7.90 5.13 -20.85
N SER A 21 -7.04 4.17 -20.71
CA SER A 21 -5.68 4.20 -21.26
C SER A 21 -5.50 3.03 -22.22
N PHE A 22 -4.95 3.29 -23.40
CA PHE A 22 -4.51 2.27 -24.36
C PHE A 22 -3.02 1.94 -24.18
N ASP A 23 -2.39 2.43 -23.11
CA ASP A 23 -1.01 2.12 -22.82
C ASP A 23 -0.90 0.69 -22.29
N TRP A 24 -0.18 -0.15 -23.06
CA TRP A 24 0.06 -1.55 -22.70
C TRP A 24 0.79 -1.72 -21.36
N ASN A 25 1.63 -0.77 -20.97
CA ASN A 25 2.31 -0.81 -19.68
C ASN A 25 1.33 -0.77 -18.51
N VAL A 26 0.23 -0.04 -18.64
CA VAL A 26 -0.83 0.01 -17.62
C VAL A 26 -1.59 -1.30 -17.58
N LEU A 27 -1.92 -1.87 -18.74
CA LEU A 27 -2.66 -3.14 -18.85
C LEU A 27 -1.77 -4.34 -18.53
N GLY A 28 -0.49 -4.30 -18.90
CA GLY A 28 0.47 -5.41 -18.71
C GLY A 28 1.13 -5.47 -17.34
N ASN A 29 0.89 -4.49 -16.48
CA ASN A 29 1.54 -4.42 -15.16
C ASN A 29 1.08 -5.53 -14.18
N SER A 30 -0.01 -6.21 -14.48
CA SER A 30 -0.51 -7.35 -13.71
C SER A 30 0.17 -8.68 -14.05
N GLY A 31 1.20 -8.66 -14.84
CA GLY A 31 1.95 -9.84 -15.25
C GLY A 31 1.85 -10.16 -16.74
N PRO A 32 2.77 -10.96 -17.24
CA PRO A 32 2.83 -11.31 -18.65
C PRO A 32 1.67 -12.23 -19.07
N LEU A 33 1.53 -12.45 -20.37
CA LEU A 33 0.48 -13.25 -21.01
C LEU A 33 0.33 -14.70 -20.46
N TYR A 34 1.31 -15.19 -19.72
CA TYR A 34 1.23 -16.51 -19.08
C TYR A 34 0.45 -16.52 -17.75
N THR A 35 0.06 -15.36 -17.21
CA THR A 35 -0.71 -15.32 -15.96
C THR A 35 -2.09 -15.91 -16.19
N PRO A 36 -2.51 -16.92 -15.40
CA PRO A 36 -3.83 -17.50 -15.55
C PRO A 36 -4.93 -16.43 -15.36
N TRP A 37 -5.97 -16.50 -16.18
CA TRP A 37 -7.05 -15.52 -16.18
C TRP A 37 -7.72 -15.34 -14.80
N TRP A 38 -7.85 -16.42 -14.03
CA TRP A 38 -8.43 -16.36 -12.68
C TRP A 38 -7.55 -15.56 -11.69
N ALA A 39 -6.22 -15.62 -11.83
CA ALA A 39 -5.31 -14.83 -11.01
C ALA A 39 -5.43 -13.35 -11.37
N SER A 40 -5.49 -13.01 -12.65
CA SER A 40 -5.74 -11.65 -13.11
C SER A 40 -7.10 -11.13 -12.64
N LEU A 41 -8.15 -11.97 -12.70
CA LEU A 41 -9.47 -11.60 -12.22
C LEU A 41 -9.47 -11.27 -10.72
N ASN A 42 -8.80 -12.09 -9.90
CA ASN A 42 -8.66 -11.81 -8.46
C ASN A 42 -7.92 -10.50 -8.20
N PHE A 43 -6.84 -10.23 -8.93
CA PHE A 43 -6.09 -8.99 -8.81
C PHE A 43 -6.96 -7.77 -9.16
N TYR A 44 -7.60 -7.78 -10.32
CA TYR A 44 -8.45 -6.66 -10.75
C TYR A 44 -9.70 -6.49 -9.89
N SER A 45 -10.31 -7.57 -9.40
CA SER A 45 -11.45 -7.47 -8.49
C SER A 45 -11.05 -6.80 -7.16
N GLY A 46 -9.89 -7.14 -6.62
CA GLY A 46 -9.35 -6.47 -5.44
C GLY A 46 -9.06 -4.99 -5.68
N LEU A 47 -8.46 -4.66 -6.81
CA LEU A 47 -8.17 -3.28 -7.20
C LEU A 47 -9.47 -2.46 -7.37
N ILE A 48 -10.46 -3.00 -8.07
CA ILE A 48 -11.77 -2.35 -8.27
C ILE A 48 -12.45 -2.14 -6.90
N LEU A 49 -12.47 -3.14 -6.04
CA LEU A 49 -13.04 -3.04 -4.69
C LEU A 49 -12.39 -1.89 -3.90
N MET A 50 -11.06 -1.85 -3.90
CA MET A 50 -10.33 -0.83 -3.13
C MET A 50 -10.53 0.57 -3.70
N MET A 51 -10.40 0.75 -5.02
CA MET A 51 -10.43 2.07 -5.65
C MET A 51 -11.83 2.63 -5.79
N TYR A 52 -12.85 1.79 -6.05
CA TYR A 52 -14.20 2.27 -6.36
C TYR A 52 -15.21 2.03 -5.23
N VAL A 53 -14.88 1.24 -4.23
CA VAL A 53 -15.75 1.04 -3.05
C VAL A 53 -15.12 1.60 -1.79
N VAL A 54 -13.95 1.09 -1.40
CA VAL A 54 -13.34 1.45 -0.10
C VAL A 54 -12.89 2.92 -0.08
N MET A 55 -12.17 3.37 -1.10
CA MET A 55 -11.66 4.75 -1.11
C MET A 55 -12.76 5.81 -1.21
N PRO A 56 -13.78 5.69 -2.09
CA PRO A 56 -14.91 6.60 -2.07
C PRO A 56 -15.66 6.58 -0.74
N LEU A 57 -15.88 5.41 -0.14
CA LEU A 57 -16.54 5.30 1.16
C LEU A 57 -15.80 6.13 2.21
N LEU A 58 -14.48 5.96 2.33
CA LEU A 58 -13.65 6.71 3.27
C LEU A 58 -13.67 8.22 3.00
N TYR A 59 -13.64 8.59 1.74
CA TYR A 59 -13.67 9.99 1.35
C TYR A 59 -15.02 10.64 1.68
N PHE A 60 -16.13 10.03 1.28
CA PHE A 60 -17.46 10.59 1.51
C PHE A 60 -17.86 10.61 2.99
N THR A 61 -17.47 9.61 3.76
CA THR A 61 -17.68 9.59 5.23
C THR A 61 -16.71 10.53 5.96
N ASN A 62 -15.74 11.12 5.27
CA ASN A 62 -14.69 11.95 5.85
C ASN A 62 -13.88 11.24 6.95
N PHE A 63 -13.70 9.94 6.80
CA PHE A 63 -12.93 9.15 7.75
C PHE A 63 -11.46 9.62 7.76
N TRP A 64 -10.88 9.81 8.94
CA TRP A 64 -9.56 10.42 9.15
C TRP A 64 -9.36 11.77 8.44
N ASN A 65 -10.40 12.60 8.38
CA ASN A 65 -10.35 13.90 7.71
C ASN A 65 -9.93 13.82 6.22
N ALA A 66 -10.36 12.77 5.53
CA ALA A 66 -9.97 12.48 4.15
C ALA A 66 -10.22 13.65 3.17
N LYS A 67 -11.25 14.48 3.42
CA LYS A 67 -11.60 15.64 2.61
C LYS A 67 -10.63 16.81 2.75
N SER A 68 -9.83 16.84 3.80
CA SER A 68 -8.89 17.93 4.07
C SER A 68 -7.60 17.81 3.27
N PHE A 69 -7.29 16.61 2.77
CA PHE A 69 -6.09 16.38 1.97
C PHE A 69 -6.27 16.87 0.53
N PRO A 70 -5.20 17.43 -0.10
CA PRO A 70 -5.28 17.99 -1.45
C PRO A 70 -5.43 16.93 -2.55
N SER A 71 -5.07 15.67 -2.26
CA SER A 71 -5.25 14.54 -3.17
C SER A 71 -5.76 13.32 -2.42
N VAL A 72 -6.75 12.65 -2.97
CA VAL A 72 -7.40 11.48 -2.37
C VAL A 72 -6.47 10.27 -2.36
N LEU A 73 -5.71 10.07 -3.43
CA LEU A 73 -4.85 8.91 -3.66
C LEU A 73 -3.36 9.24 -3.45
N SER A 74 -3.05 10.23 -2.63
CA SER A 74 -1.67 10.58 -2.36
C SER A 74 -1.03 9.65 -1.33
N SER A 75 0.22 9.27 -1.57
CA SER A 75 1.10 8.61 -0.62
C SER A 75 2.13 9.57 0.02
N ALA A 76 1.95 10.88 -0.15
CA ALA A 76 2.81 11.87 0.47
C ALA A 76 2.46 12.07 1.95
N LEU A 77 3.45 12.55 2.69
CA LEU A 77 3.28 13.04 4.07
C LEU A 77 2.80 14.48 4.03
N TYR A 78 2.01 14.85 5.03
CA TYR A 78 1.45 16.20 5.15
C TYR A 78 1.71 16.79 6.53
N ASN A 79 1.80 18.11 6.58
CA ASN A 79 1.85 18.87 7.82
C ASN A 79 0.43 19.13 8.37
N THR A 80 0.35 19.78 9.51
CA THR A 80 -0.94 20.18 10.13
C THR A 80 -1.78 21.13 9.28
N SER A 81 -1.16 21.82 8.32
CA SER A 81 -1.84 22.70 7.35
C SER A 81 -2.24 21.98 6.07
N TYR A 82 -2.15 20.63 6.01
CA TYR A 82 -2.44 19.80 4.84
C TYR A 82 -1.60 20.14 3.60
N GLN A 83 -0.41 20.70 3.81
CA GLN A 83 0.60 20.88 2.76
C GLN A 83 1.58 19.72 2.80
N THR A 84 2.20 19.42 1.66
CA THR A 84 3.23 18.38 1.59
C THR A 84 4.35 18.65 2.58
N PHE A 85 4.72 17.62 3.32
CA PHE A 85 5.77 17.71 4.33
C PHE A 85 7.13 17.95 3.66
N ASP A 86 7.80 19.04 4.01
CA ASP A 86 9.14 19.33 3.54
C ASP A 86 10.18 18.75 4.51
N VAL A 87 10.84 17.69 4.08
CA VAL A 87 11.87 17.01 4.87
C VAL A 87 13.07 17.92 5.11
N ASN A 88 13.43 18.78 4.14
CA ASN A 88 14.58 19.66 4.26
C ASN A 88 14.40 20.73 5.35
N ALA A 89 13.16 21.09 5.66
CA ALA A 89 12.85 22.05 6.71
C ALA A 89 13.18 21.54 8.13
N VAL A 90 13.33 20.22 8.30
CA VAL A 90 13.60 19.58 9.60
C VAL A 90 14.99 18.95 9.67
N LEU A 91 15.80 19.10 8.63
CA LEU A 91 17.18 18.60 8.58
C LEU A 91 18.18 19.75 8.64
N HIS A 92 19.33 19.48 9.24
CA HIS A 92 20.53 20.31 9.09
C HIS A 92 21.19 20.06 7.71
N PRO A 93 22.11 20.96 7.26
CA PRO A 93 22.84 20.77 6.00
C PRO A 93 23.66 19.47 5.92
N ASP A 94 24.00 18.88 7.05
CA ASP A 94 24.71 17.61 7.22
C ASP A 94 23.76 16.40 7.29
N ASN A 95 22.48 16.56 6.92
CA ASN A 95 21.42 15.54 6.98
C ASN A 95 21.13 14.98 8.37
N THR A 96 21.54 15.65 9.43
CA THR A 96 21.14 15.30 10.79
C THR A 96 19.80 15.94 11.15
N LEU A 97 19.05 15.32 12.08
CA LEU A 97 17.75 15.83 12.49
C LEU A 97 17.91 17.12 13.34
N ASN A 98 17.21 18.17 12.96
CA ASN A 98 17.07 19.37 13.76
C ASN A 98 15.89 19.21 14.73
N GLU A 99 16.17 18.86 15.99
CA GLU A 99 15.14 18.59 17.00
C GLU A 99 14.22 19.78 17.29
N SER A 100 14.73 21.01 17.23
CA SER A 100 13.93 22.21 17.45
C SER A 100 12.95 22.47 16.30
N ALA A 101 13.41 22.32 15.07
CA ALA A 101 12.56 22.41 13.88
C ALA A 101 11.51 21.27 13.87
N TRP A 102 11.94 20.05 14.20
CA TRP A 102 11.05 18.90 14.32
C TRP A 102 9.95 19.12 15.36
N ALA A 103 10.28 19.63 16.55
CA ALA A 103 9.30 19.90 17.60
C ALA A 103 8.19 20.88 17.17
N THR A 104 8.54 21.82 16.28
CA THR A 104 7.59 22.79 15.72
C THR A 104 6.76 22.22 14.57
N TYR A 105 7.34 21.29 13.79
CA TYR A 105 6.76 20.79 12.55
C TYR A 105 5.79 19.60 12.73
N LYS A 106 5.91 18.87 13.83
CA LYS A 106 5.01 17.73 14.12
C LYS A 106 3.61 18.19 14.58
N PRO A 107 2.54 17.38 14.38
CA PRO A 107 2.57 16.00 13.89
C PRO A 107 2.61 15.93 12.37
N MET A 108 3.20 14.83 11.85
CA MET A 108 3.03 14.42 10.47
C MET A 108 1.70 13.72 10.29
N LEU A 109 0.98 14.08 9.22
CA LEU A 109 -0.28 13.49 8.84
C LEU A 109 -0.11 12.57 7.64
N LEU A 110 -0.76 11.42 7.72
CA LEU A 110 -0.84 10.40 6.66
C LEU A 110 -2.22 10.46 6.00
N THR A 111 -2.26 10.33 4.69
CA THR A 111 -3.54 10.18 4.00
C THR A 111 -4.18 8.82 4.33
N PRO A 112 -5.52 8.71 4.29
CA PRO A 112 -6.20 7.42 4.45
C PRO A 112 -5.73 6.38 3.42
N PHE A 113 -5.48 6.79 2.18
CA PHE A 113 -4.95 5.93 1.12
C PHE A 113 -3.58 5.35 1.50
N PHE A 114 -2.66 6.18 1.99
CA PHE A 114 -1.34 5.75 2.41
C PHE A 114 -1.41 4.73 3.55
N ALA A 115 -2.20 5.04 4.59
CA ALA A 115 -2.39 4.16 5.75
C ALA A 115 -2.97 2.79 5.33
N ILE A 116 -3.99 2.77 4.47
CA ILE A 116 -4.60 1.54 3.96
C ILE A 116 -3.63 0.75 3.08
N SER A 117 -2.89 1.42 2.21
CA SER A 117 -1.90 0.75 1.34
C SER A 117 -0.84 0.01 2.15
N TYR A 118 -0.37 0.60 3.23
CA TYR A 118 0.52 -0.08 4.18
C TYR A 118 -0.18 -1.22 4.91
N GLY A 119 -1.41 -1.02 5.37
CA GLY A 119 -2.21 -2.06 6.01
C GLY A 119 -2.40 -3.28 5.11
N ILE A 120 -2.69 -3.08 3.83
CA ILE A 120 -2.82 -4.15 2.84
C ILE A 120 -1.47 -4.85 2.62
N SER A 121 -0.36 -4.11 2.56
CA SER A 121 0.98 -4.70 2.41
C SER A 121 1.32 -5.62 3.59
N PHE A 122 1.02 -5.22 4.81
CA PHE A 122 1.19 -6.08 5.99
C PHE A 122 0.23 -7.27 5.98
N ALA A 123 -1.01 -7.07 5.58
CA ALA A 123 -1.99 -8.16 5.45
C ALA A 123 -1.54 -9.19 4.41
N MET A 124 -0.99 -8.75 3.28
CA MET A 124 -0.45 -9.63 2.24
C MET A 124 0.73 -10.45 2.77
N LEU A 125 1.67 -9.83 3.48
CA LEU A 125 2.81 -10.52 4.10
C LEU A 125 2.34 -11.58 5.09
N THR A 126 1.44 -11.22 5.99
CA THR A 126 0.87 -12.13 6.99
C THR A 126 0.10 -13.27 6.33
N SER A 127 -0.69 -12.97 5.31
CA SER A 127 -1.45 -13.98 4.54
C SER A 127 -0.52 -14.97 3.86
N THR A 128 0.58 -14.51 3.26
CA THR A 128 1.57 -15.37 2.61
C THR A 128 2.22 -16.32 3.63
N ILE A 129 2.66 -15.80 4.76
CA ILE A 129 3.26 -16.62 5.82
C ILE A 129 2.25 -17.66 6.34
N THR A 130 1.03 -17.23 6.63
CA THR A 130 -0.03 -18.11 7.12
C THR A 130 -0.37 -19.19 6.11
N HIS A 131 -0.49 -18.84 4.83
CA HIS A 131 -0.76 -19.78 3.76
C HIS A 131 0.35 -20.85 3.66
N VAL A 132 1.61 -20.44 3.65
CA VAL A 132 2.75 -21.35 3.60
C VAL A 132 2.76 -22.29 4.81
N LEU A 133 2.53 -21.78 6.01
CA LEU A 133 2.50 -22.60 7.22
C LEU A 133 1.34 -23.60 7.23
N LEU A 134 0.15 -23.21 6.77
CA LEU A 134 -1.01 -24.07 6.76
C LEU A 134 -0.95 -25.15 5.67
N TRP A 135 -0.52 -24.78 4.46
CA TRP A 135 -0.51 -25.71 3.31
C TRP A 135 0.75 -26.54 3.20
N HIS A 136 1.91 -25.94 3.46
CA HIS A 136 3.22 -26.57 3.30
C HIS A 136 3.93 -26.87 4.63
N GLY A 137 3.32 -26.59 5.78
CA GLY A 137 3.93 -26.76 7.09
C GLY A 137 4.42 -28.18 7.37
N LYS A 138 3.69 -29.20 6.92
CA LYS A 138 4.09 -30.60 7.07
C LYS A 138 5.34 -30.94 6.23
N GLU A 139 5.41 -30.43 5.02
CA GLU A 139 6.54 -30.64 4.11
C GLU A 139 7.79 -29.91 4.62
N ILE A 140 7.60 -28.65 5.07
CA ILE A 140 8.68 -27.86 5.67
C ILE A 140 9.22 -28.55 6.92
N LYS A 141 8.33 -29.03 7.79
CA LYS A 141 8.73 -29.78 9.00
C LYS A 141 9.55 -31.00 8.63
N LYS A 142 9.08 -31.80 7.67
CA LYS A 142 9.79 -32.99 7.20
C LYS A 142 11.17 -32.63 6.63
N ALA A 143 11.25 -31.62 5.76
CA ALA A 143 12.50 -31.18 5.15
C ALA A 143 13.54 -30.66 6.16
N LEU A 144 13.08 -30.08 7.26
CA LEU A 144 13.95 -29.59 8.33
C LEU A 144 14.43 -30.69 9.26
N TRP A 145 13.57 -31.70 9.56
CA TRP A 145 13.90 -32.74 10.56
C TRP A 145 14.62 -33.96 9.97
N ASP A 146 14.29 -34.34 8.71
CA ASP A 146 14.90 -35.53 8.09
C ASP A 146 16.45 -35.43 7.96
N PRO A 147 17.02 -34.29 7.51
CA PRO A 147 18.48 -34.11 7.44
C PRO A 147 19.13 -34.11 8.84
N LEU A 148 18.52 -33.41 9.81
CA LEU A 148 19.01 -33.35 11.18
C LEU A 148 19.02 -34.72 11.85
N TYR A 149 18.00 -35.57 11.62
CA TYR A 149 17.89 -36.88 12.17
C TYR A 149 18.88 -37.88 11.55
N SER A 150 19.11 -37.77 10.23
CA SER A 150 20.07 -38.59 9.51
C SER A 150 21.54 -38.31 9.92
N ASP A 151 21.88 -37.05 10.16
CA ASP A 151 23.22 -36.65 10.58
C ASP A 151 23.53 -37.11 12.02
N ILE A 152 22.56 -37.04 12.91
CA ILE A 152 22.71 -37.54 14.29
C ILE A 152 22.87 -39.05 14.30
N HIS A 153 22.14 -39.79 13.46
CA HIS A 153 22.18 -41.24 13.42
C HIS A 153 23.43 -41.81 12.74
N ASN A 154 24.06 -41.02 11.84
CA ASN A 154 25.33 -41.41 11.20
C ASN A 154 26.58 -41.08 12.05
N GLN A 155 26.43 -40.36 13.17
CA GLN A 155 27.51 -40.03 14.08
C GLN A 155 27.56 -40.96 15.36
N LEU A 156 26.59 -41.84 15.53
CA LEU A 156 26.50 -42.84 16.56
C LEU A 156 26.84 -44.22 16.00
#